data_9160815ff222e368f7c757ee4475c436
#
_entry.id   9160815ff222e368f7c757ee4475c436
#
_cell.length_a   1.000
_cell.length_b   1.000
_cell.length_c   1.000
_cell.angle_alpha   90.00
_cell.angle_beta   90.00
_cell.angle_gamma   90.00
#
_symmetry.space_group_name_H-M   'P 1'
#
loop_
_entity.id
_entity.type
_entity.pdbx_description
1 polymer ?
#
loop_
_entity_poly.entity_id
_entity_poly.type
_entity_poly.pdbx_seq_one_letter_code
_entity_poly.pdbx_strand_id
1 'polypeptide(L)'
;MNIKDIVKVIQTAECAQIATFGKDETEGFPEIRALLNLANSKKYPKLKDKAISVDGETLTIYFTTNTSSRKIRQIRENNKVCLYFVLPKKFKGVSAIGTIEEVTDQAVKEDFWQTGWFIYYHKGPTDPDYTVLKFTTKYLHCWGNGRVHNFGQPVKAGKEE
;
A
#
# COMPACT_ATOMS: atom_id res chain seq x y z
N MET A 1 -8.59 1.22 19.06
CA MET A 1 -8.70 1.89 17.73
C MET A 1 -9.90 1.33 17.01
N ASN A 2 -10.58 2.12 16.21
CA ASN A 2 -11.61 1.69 15.26
C ASN A 2 -11.12 1.96 13.82
N ILE A 3 -11.90 1.61 12.80
CA ILE A 3 -11.51 1.79 11.39
C ILE A 3 -11.21 3.27 11.06
N LYS A 4 -11.96 4.22 11.62
CA LYS A 4 -11.70 5.67 11.41
C LYS A 4 -10.33 6.08 11.99
N ASP A 5 -9.96 5.54 13.14
CA ASP A 5 -8.63 5.78 13.73
C ASP A 5 -7.51 5.20 12.88
N ILE A 6 -7.72 4.02 12.28
CA ILE A 6 -6.79 3.35 11.36
C ILE A 6 -6.58 4.22 10.12
N VAL A 7 -7.65 4.66 9.47
CA VAL A 7 -7.59 5.58 8.33
C VAL A 7 -6.82 6.84 8.68
N LYS A 8 -7.05 7.41 9.87
CA LYS A 8 -6.32 8.58 10.34
C LYS A 8 -4.81 8.32 10.54
N VAL A 9 -4.43 7.14 11.03
CA VAL A 9 -3.00 6.74 11.09
C VAL A 9 -2.41 6.69 9.69
N ILE A 10 -3.08 6.02 8.74
CA ILE A 10 -2.65 5.89 7.36
C ILE A 10 -2.51 7.28 6.70
N GLN A 11 -3.52 8.14 6.84
CA GLN A 11 -3.52 9.49 6.27
C GLN A 11 -2.50 10.44 6.91
N THR A 12 -1.93 10.08 8.06
CA THR A 12 -0.93 10.89 8.77
C THR A 12 0.49 10.35 8.56
N ALA A 13 0.66 9.04 8.34
CA ALA A 13 1.97 8.42 8.13
C ALA A 13 2.69 9.01 6.92
N GLU A 14 3.99 9.28 7.05
CA GLU A 14 4.78 9.93 5.99
C GLU A 14 4.94 9.07 4.74
N CYS A 15 5.15 7.79 4.94
CA CYS A 15 5.26 6.78 3.89
C CYS A 15 4.52 5.51 4.32
N ALA A 16 4.28 4.63 3.37
CA ALA A 16 3.96 3.25 3.60
C ALA A 16 5.23 2.42 3.48
N GLN A 17 5.43 1.44 4.36
CA GLN A 17 6.42 0.39 4.13
C GLN A 17 5.69 -0.81 3.53
N ILE A 18 6.25 -1.38 2.47
CA ILE A 18 5.72 -2.61 1.85
C ILE A 18 6.73 -3.74 2.02
N ALA A 19 6.25 -4.87 2.51
CA ALA A 19 6.98 -6.13 2.49
C ALA A 19 6.42 -7.02 1.38
N THR A 20 7.31 -7.51 0.52
CA THR A 20 7.02 -8.48 -0.54
C THR A 20 7.92 -9.68 -0.37
N PHE A 21 7.56 -10.82 -0.96
CA PHE A 21 8.44 -11.98 -0.99
C PHE A 21 9.59 -11.75 -1.98
N GLY A 22 10.81 -11.99 -1.53
CA GLY A 22 12.01 -11.89 -2.33
C GLY A 22 12.02 -12.88 -3.48
N LYS A 23 12.75 -12.50 -4.53
CA LYS A 23 12.99 -13.31 -5.72
C LYS A 23 14.47 -13.24 -6.07
N ASP A 24 14.94 -14.22 -6.82
CA ASP A 24 16.33 -14.34 -7.27
C ASP A 24 17.30 -14.37 -6.06
N GLU A 25 18.12 -13.36 -5.87
CA GLU A 25 19.14 -13.29 -4.81
C GLU A 25 18.57 -13.27 -3.38
N THR A 26 17.28 -13.01 -3.23
CA THR A 26 16.59 -12.92 -1.93
C THR A 26 15.42 -13.88 -1.81
N GLU A 27 15.39 -14.91 -2.64
CA GLU A 27 14.33 -15.92 -2.65
C GLU A 27 14.08 -16.51 -1.26
N GLY A 28 12.82 -16.57 -0.86
CA GLY A 28 12.40 -17.08 0.45
C GLY A 28 12.49 -16.06 1.60
N PHE A 29 13.08 -14.89 1.39
CA PHE A 29 13.15 -13.82 2.40
C PHE A 29 12.19 -12.67 2.10
N PRO A 30 11.54 -12.06 3.11
CA PRO A 30 10.77 -10.86 2.90
C PRO A 30 11.69 -9.66 2.65
N GLU A 31 11.34 -8.86 1.65
CA GLU A 31 12.00 -7.58 1.39
C GLU A 31 11.06 -6.43 1.77
N ILE A 32 11.59 -5.45 2.51
CA ILE A 32 10.84 -4.26 2.93
C ILE A 32 11.42 -2.99 2.30
N ARG A 33 10.56 -2.08 1.85
CA ARG A 33 10.94 -0.75 1.33
C ARG A 33 9.81 0.26 1.51
N ALA A 34 10.15 1.54 1.42
CA ALA A 34 9.16 2.61 1.47
C ALA A 34 8.46 2.80 0.12
N LEU A 35 7.18 3.19 0.19
CA LEU A 35 6.35 3.69 -0.90
C LEU A 35 5.85 5.09 -0.58
N LEU A 36 5.57 5.88 -1.60
CA LEU A 36 4.84 7.14 -1.45
C LEU A 36 3.44 6.84 -0.90
N ASN A 37 3.10 7.47 0.21
CA ASN A 37 1.78 7.34 0.80
C ASN A 37 0.84 8.39 0.19
N LEU A 38 0.14 8.05 -0.88
CA LEU A 38 -0.78 8.96 -1.58
C LEU A 38 -2.00 9.33 -0.72
N ALA A 39 -2.33 8.52 0.29
CA ALA A 39 -3.37 8.84 1.26
C ALA A 39 -2.91 9.89 2.29
N ASN A 40 -1.63 10.29 2.32
CA ASN A 40 -1.14 11.30 3.27
C ASN A 40 -1.82 12.65 3.00
N SER A 41 -2.64 13.09 3.93
CA SER A 41 -3.48 14.28 3.79
C SER A 41 -2.71 15.60 3.68
N LYS A 42 -1.49 15.63 4.20
CA LYS A 42 -0.61 16.82 4.14
C LYS A 42 0.16 16.89 2.84
N LYS A 43 0.73 15.75 2.38
CA LYS A 43 1.55 15.70 1.15
C LYS A 43 0.70 15.67 -0.12
N TYR A 44 -0.43 14.97 -0.07
CA TYR A 44 -1.31 14.75 -1.23
C TYR A 44 -2.76 15.10 -0.91
N PRO A 45 -3.08 16.37 -0.59
CA PRO A 45 -4.42 16.77 -0.16
C PRO A 45 -5.50 16.50 -1.21
N LYS A 46 -5.15 16.48 -2.50
CA LYS A 46 -6.08 16.20 -3.61
C LYS A 46 -6.31 14.70 -3.83
N LEU A 47 -5.38 13.85 -3.39
CA LEU A 47 -5.44 12.40 -3.58
C LEU A 47 -5.90 11.64 -2.33
N LYS A 48 -5.80 12.22 -1.16
CA LYS A 48 -6.00 11.54 0.13
C LYS A 48 -7.30 10.73 0.21
N ASP A 49 -8.39 11.24 -0.36
CA ASP A 49 -9.69 10.59 -0.31
C ASP A 49 -9.91 9.59 -1.47
N LYS A 50 -9.15 9.73 -2.58
CA LYS A 50 -9.12 8.77 -3.69
C LYS A 50 -8.17 7.60 -3.38
N ALA A 51 -7.06 7.88 -2.67
CA ALA A 51 -6.01 6.92 -2.41
C ALA A 51 -6.35 5.89 -1.32
N ILE A 52 -7.42 6.11 -0.56
CA ILE A 52 -7.94 5.16 0.42
C ILE A 52 -9.46 5.16 0.42
N SER A 53 -10.05 3.97 0.38
CA SER A 53 -11.48 3.75 0.57
C SER A 53 -11.74 2.66 1.59
N VAL A 54 -12.91 2.67 2.20
CA VAL A 54 -13.33 1.76 3.27
C VAL A 54 -14.65 1.12 2.88
N ASP A 55 -14.70 -0.21 2.96
CA ASP A 55 -15.91 -1.01 2.87
C ASP A 55 -15.95 -1.99 4.06
N GLY A 56 -16.80 -1.68 5.05
CA GLY A 56 -16.82 -2.41 6.32
C GLY A 56 -15.45 -2.34 7.03
N GLU A 57 -14.77 -3.48 7.17
CA GLU A 57 -13.42 -3.60 7.71
C GLU A 57 -12.34 -3.71 6.63
N THR A 58 -12.73 -3.71 5.35
CA THR A 58 -11.81 -3.80 4.23
C THR A 58 -11.36 -2.40 3.80
N LEU A 59 -10.05 -2.22 3.69
CA LEU A 59 -9.45 -1.01 3.12
C LEU A 59 -8.92 -1.31 1.73
N THR A 60 -9.18 -0.41 0.79
CA THR A 60 -8.49 -0.36 -0.50
C THR A 60 -7.57 0.84 -0.52
N ILE A 61 -6.28 0.63 -0.83
CA ILE A 61 -5.26 1.70 -0.80
C ILE A 61 -4.50 1.68 -2.12
N TYR A 62 -4.30 2.87 -2.72
CA TYR A 62 -3.59 3.04 -3.97
C TYR A 62 -2.20 3.62 -3.75
N PHE A 63 -1.25 3.14 -4.55
CA PHE A 63 0.14 3.58 -4.58
C PHE A 63 0.61 3.78 -6.01
N THR A 64 1.71 4.51 -6.19
CA THR A 64 2.39 4.61 -7.47
C THR A 64 3.84 4.18 -7.33
N THR A 65 4.38 3.61 -8.39
CA THR A 65 5.77 3.15 -8.44
C THR A 65 6.25 2.97 -9.87
N ASN A 66 7.55 2.70 -10.05
CA ASN A 66 8.12 2.32 -11.33
C ASN A 66 7.80 0.88 -11.67
N THR A 67 7.31 0.63 -12.89
CA THR A 67 7.05 -0.72 -13.45
C THR A 67 8.33 -1.55 -13.49
N SER A 68 9.47 -0.92 -13.79
CA SER A 68 10.80 -1.56 -13.83
C SER A 68 11.34 -1.99 -12.47
N SER A 69 10.70 -1.61 -11.37
CA SER A 69 11.21 -1.88 -10.02
C SER A 69 11.15 -3.36 -9.65
N ARG A 70 12.12 -3.83 -8.82
CA ARG A 70 12.14 -5.23 -8.30
C ARG A 70 10.83 -5.65 -7.66
N LYS A 71 10.18 -4.75 -6.92
CA LYS A 71 8.91 -5.07 -6.23
C LYS A 71 7.79 -5.47 -7.20
N ILE A 72 7.75 -4.91 -8.41
CA ILE A 72 6.74 -5.28 -9.42
C ILE A 72 6.97 -6.73 -9.88
N ARG A 73 8.21 -7.15 -10.11
CA ARG A 73 8.52 -8.55 -10.45
C ARG A 73 8.09 -9.51 -9.33
N GLN A 74 8.35 -9.13 -8.07
CA GLN A 74 7.98 -9.90 -6.89
C GLN A 74 6.44 -9.99 -6.73
N ILE A 75 5.74 -8.88 -6.90
CA ILE A 75 4.26 -8.81 -6.83
C ILE A 75 3.60 -9.66 -7.91
N ARG A 76 4.15 -9.69 -9.13
CA ARG A 76 3.62 -10.50 -10.23
C ARG A 76 3.71 -12.01 -9.95
N GLU A 77 4.68 -12.46 -9.18
CA GLU A 77 4.81 -13.86 -8.74
C GLU A 77 3.98 -14.16 -7.50
N ASN A 78 4.04 -13.26 -6.52
CA ASN A 78 3.31 -13.43 -5.28
C ASN A 78 2.73 -12.07 -4.85
N ASN A 79 1.45 -11.90 -5.08
CA ASN A 79 0.73 -10.67 -4.79
C ASN A 79 0.32 -10.51 -3.31
N LYS A 80 0.69 -11.46 -2.44
CA LYS A 80 0.47 -11.36 -1.00
C LYS A 80 1.52 -10.43 -0.40
N VAL A 81 1.08 -9.37 0.23
CA VAL A 81 1.97 -8.35 0.79
C VAL A 81 1.52 -7.92 2.18
N CYS A 82 2.45 -7.31 2.90
CA CYS A 82 2.16 -6.60 4.13
C CYS A 82 2.54 -5.13 3.96
N LEU A 83 1.61 -4.24 4.27
CA LEU A 83 1.86 -2.81 4.40
C LEU A 83 1.98 -2.43 5.86
N TYR A 84 2.87 -1.49 6.16
CA TYR A 84 3.04 -0.98 7.49
C TYR A 84 3.01 0.55 7.50
N PHE A 85 2.18 1.11 8.37
CA PHE A 85 2.06 2.54 8.61
C PHE A 85 2.30 2.82 10.08
N VAL A 86 3.14 3.78 10.40
CA VAL A 86 3.51 4.07 11.78
C VAL A 86 3.58 5.56 12.08
N LEU A 87 3.14 5.91 13.28
CA LEU A 87 3.31 7.22 13.91
C LEU A 87 4.16 7.04 15.17
N PRO A 88 5.51 7.03 15.05
CA PRO A 88 6.40 6.66 16.15
C PRO A 88 6.19 7.53 17.40
N LYS A 89 6.07 8.85 17.22
CA LYS A 89 5.85 9.80 18.33
C LYS A 89 4.53 9.58 19.09
N LYS A 90 3.57 8.87 18.49
CA LYS A 90 2.26 8.59 19.09
C LYS A 90 2.10 7.13 19.48
N PHE A 91 3.13 6.30 19.28
CA PHE A 91 3.08 4.86 19.50
C PHE A 91 1.84 4.22 18.86
N LYS A 92 1.55 4.57 17.59
CA LYS A 92 0.45 3.99 16.80
C LYS A 92 1.00 3.38 15.54
N GLY A 93 0.56 2.17 15.24
CA GLY A 93 0.95 1.44 14.04
C GLY A 93 -0.20 0.62 13.46
N VAL A 94 -0.16 0.43 12.16
CA VAL A 94 -1.10 -0.36 11.38
C VAL A 94 -0.29 -1.31 10.48
N SER A 95 -0.38 -2.60 10.76
CA SER A 95 0.06 -3.67 9.87
C SER A 95 -1.15 -4.14 9.08
N ALA A 96 -1.12 -3.96 7.77
CA ALA A 96 -2.20 -4.31 6.86
C ALA A 96 -1.73 -5.45 5.95
N ILE A 97 -2.29 -6.64 6.12
CA ILE A 97 -2.02 -7.83 5.33
C ILE A 97 -3.09 -7.95 4.26
N GLY A 98 -2.70 -8.21 3.02
CA GLY A 98 -3.63 -8.30 1.91
C GLY A 98 -2.98 -8.68 0.59
N THR A 99 -3.70 -8.38 -0.48
CA THR A 99 -3.24 -8.60 -1.84
C THR A 99 -3.09 -7.28 -2.59
N ILE A 100 -2.13 -7.23 -3.51
CA ILE A 100 -1.85 -6.05 -4.32
C ILE A 100 -1.84 -6.43 -5.80
N GLU A 101 -2.33 -5.54 -6.65
CA GLU A 101 -2.40 -5.74 -8.09
C GLU A 101 -2.01 -4.47 -8.86
N GLU A 102 -1.50 -4.62 -10.07
CA GLU A 102 -1.26 -3.51 -10.99
C GLU A 102 -2.58 -3.07 -11.61
N VAL A 103 -2.84 -1.76 -11.60
CA VAL A 103 -4.02 -1.18 -12.25
C VAL A 103 -3.73 -0.99 -13.73
N THR A 104 -4.55 -1.61 -14.57
CA THR A 104 -4.44 -1.52 -16.05
C THR A 104 -5.30 -0.42 -16.64
N ASP A 105 -6.33 0.06 -15.92
CA ASP A 105 -7.22 1.12 -16.35
C ASP A 105 -6.48 2.45 -16.44
N GLN A 106 -6.39 2.99 -17.67
CA GLN A 106 -5.68 4.23 -17.96
C GLN A 106 -6.35 5.44 -17.29
N ALA A 107 -7.66 5.48 -17.18
CA ALA A 107 -8.38 6.58 -16.51
C ALA A 107 -8.03 6.64 -15.01
N VAL A 108 -7.90 5.48 -14.36
CA VAL A 108 -7.45 5.40 -12.96
C VAL A 108 -5.99 5.84 -12.84
N LYS A 109 -5.11 5.47 -13.78
CA LYS A 109 -3.72 5.92 -13.78
C LYS A 109 -3.61 7.46 -13.89
N GLU A 110 -4.43 8.07 -14.75
CA GLU A 110 -4.51 9.51 -14.92
C GLU A 110 -5.03 10.21 -13.65
N ASP A 111 -6.00 9.63 -12.98
CA ASP A 111 -6.58 10.17 -11.74
C ASP A 111 -5.56 10.28 -10.59
N PHE A 112 -4.55 9.41 -10.56
CA PHE A 112 -3.48 9.43 -9.57
C PHE A 112 -2.27 10.23 -10.01
N TRP A 113 -2.22 10.69 -11.27
CA TRP A 113 -1.08 11.41 -11.80
C TRP A 113 -0.85 12.76 -11.10
N GLN A 114 0.42 13.09 -10.89
CA GLN A 114 0.85 14.40 -10.36
C GLN A 114 1.80 15.07 -11.35
N THR A 115 1.52 16.31 -11.72
CA THR A 115 2.29 17.06 -12.73
C THR A 115 3.79 17.09 -12.46
N GLY A 116 4.21 17.17 -11.20
CA GLY A 116 5.64 17.15 -10.83
C GLY A 116 6.37 15.84 -11.16
N TRP A 117 5.64 14.76 -11.50
CA TRP A 117 6.25 13.47 -11.80
C TRP A 117 6.77 13.34 -13.23
N PHE A 118 6.58 14.33 -14.12
CA PHE A 118 7.23 14.37 -15.44
C PHE A 118 8.76 14.27 -15.36
N ILE A 119 9.36 14.62 -14.24
CA ILE A 119 10.81 14.45 -14.02
C ILE A 119 11.22 12.96 -13.98
N TYR A 120 10.31 12.08 -13.60
CA TYR A 120 10.54 10.63 -13.53
C TYR A 120 9.93 9.89 -14.69
N TYR A 121 8.78 10.35 -15.19
CA TYR A 121 7.97 9.70 -16.22
C TYR A 121 7.72 10.68 -17.36
N HIS A 122 8.63 10.69 -18.35
CA HIS A 122 8.65 11.70 -19.42
C HIS A 122 7.42 11.67 -20.33
N LYS A 123 6.73 10.53 -20.42
CA LYS A 123 5.48 10.36 -21.21
C LYS A 123 4.22 10.60 -20.35
N GLY A 124 4.38 11.13 -19.13
CA GLY A 124 3.26 11.40 -18.26
C GLY A 124 2.55 10.13 -17.75
N PRO A 125 1.22 10.16 -17.57
CA PRO A 125 0.47 9.02 -17.03
C PRO A 125 0.44 7.80 -17.98
N THR A 126 0.85 7.98 -19.25
CA THR A 126 0.97 6.90 -20.24
C THR A 126 2.39 6.32 -20.31
N ASP A 127 3.31 6.82 -19.48
CA ASP A 127 4.68 6.31 -19.45
C ASP A 127 4.68 4.82 -19.08
N PRO A 128 5.37 3.95 -19.84
CA PRO A 128 5.39 2.52 -19.55
C PRO A 128 6.01 2.15 -18.21
N ASP A 129 6.82 3.05 -17.63
CA ASP A 129 7.40 2.85 -16.29
C ASP A 129 6.52 3.41 -15.16
N TYR A 130 5.42 4.08 -15.49
CA TYR A 130 4.46 4.55 -14.50
C TYR A 130 3.40 3.48 -14.19
N THR A 131 3.40 2.99 -12.97
CA THR A 131 2.44 1.99 -12.49
C THR A 131 1.65 2.49 -11.29
N VAL A 132 0.35 2.27 -11.30
CA VAL A 132 -0.54 2.38 -10.14
C VAL A 132 -0.78 0.99 -9.58
N LEU A 133 -0.65 0.85 -8.28
CA LEU A 133 -0.91 -0.36 -7.52
C LEU A 133 -2.17 -0.19 -6.68
N LYS A 134 -3.04 -1.20 -6.66
CA LYS A 134 -4.23 -1.28 -5.81
C LYS A 134 -4.03 -2.39 -4.78
N PHE A 135 -4.01 -2.02 -3.52
CA PHE A 135 -3.92 -2.95 -2.39
C PHE A 135 -5.28 -3.10 -1.73
N THR A 136 -5.66 -4.33 -1.44
CA THR A 136 -6.91 -4.65 -0.71
C THR A 136 -6.57 -5.43 0.55
N THR A 137 -6.99 -4.94 1.72
CA THR A 137 -6.74 -5.60 3.00
C THR A 137 -7.59 -6.87 3.14
N LYS A 138 -6.99 -7.87 3.78
CA LYS A 138 -7.68 -9.07 4.30
C LYS A 138 -7.68 -9.10 5.82
N TYR A 139 -6.60 -8.59 6.44
CA TYR A 139 -6.44 -8.57 7.88
C TYR A 139 -5.63 -7.35 8.31
N LEU A 140 -6.07 -6.72 9.39
CA LEU A 140 -5.39 -5.59 10.01
C LEU A 140 -4.98 -5.97 11.43
N HIS A 141 -3.70 -5.78 11.74
CA HIS A 141 -3.15 -5.87 13.10
C HIS A 141 -2.61 -4.52 13.50
N CYS A 142 -3.27 -3.89 14.45
CA CYS A 142 -3.05 -2.49 14.78
C CYS A 142 -2.76 -2.33 16.27
N TRP A 143 -1.94 -1.38 16.61
CA TRP A 143 -1.72 -1.00 18.00
C TRP A 143 -1.80 0.51 18.19
N GLY A 144 -2.26 0.89 19.36
CA GLY A 144 -2.38 2.28 19.78
C GLY A 144 -3.13 2.40 21.08
N ASN A 145 -2.85 3.46 21.80
CA ASN A 145 -3.44 3.70 23.12
C ASN A 145 -3.18 2.54 24.13
N GLY A 146 -1.99 1.91 24.04
CA GLY A 146 -1.59 0.79 24.90
C GLY A 146 -2.30 -0.54 24.62
N ARG A 147 -2.99 -0.69 23.48
CA ARG A 147 -3.76 -1.89 23.15
C ARG A 147 -3.53 -2.34 21.70
N VAL A 148 -3.72 -3.64 21.48
CA VAL A 148 -3.77 -4.26 20.15
C VAL A 148 -5.22 -4.38 19.70
N HIS A 149 -5.46 -4.18 18.41
CA HIS A 149 -6.76 -4.29 17.76
C HIS A 149 -6.61 -5.03 16.44
N ASN A 150 -7.51 -5.96 16.17
CA ASN A 150 -7.51 -6.74 14.92
C ASN A 150 -8.84 -6.56 14.20
N PHE A 151 -8.80 -6.56 12.87
CA PHE A 151 -9.97 -6.42 12.00
C PHE A 151 -9.80 -7.33 10.78
N GLY A 152 -10.91 -7.77 10.19
CA GLY A 152 -10.92 -8.70 9.09
C GLY A 152 -10.77 -10.16 9.53
N GLN A 153 -10.72 -11.06 8.55
CA GLN A 153 -10.58 -12.50 8.81
C GLN A 153 -9.11 -12.89 8.90
N PRO A 154 -8.70 -13.68 9.92
CA PRO A 154 -7.33 -14.19 10.01
C PRO A 154 -6.93 -14.90 8.72
N VAL A 155 -5.82 -14.51 8.12
CA VAL A 155 -5.28 -15.16 6.93
C VAL A 155 -4.50 -16.38 7.37
N LYS A 156 -4.99 -17.57 7.00
CA LYS A 156 -4.24 -18.81 7.15
C LYS A 156 -3.55 -19.15 5.85
N ALA A 157 -2.32 -19.64 5.90
CA ALA A 157 -1.71 -20.29 4.76
C ALA A 157 -2.64 -21.46 4.36
N GLY A 158 -3.09 -21.48 3.11
CA GLY A 158 -3.80 -22.64 2.58
C GLY A 158 -2.89 -23.85 2.73
N LYS A 159 -3.38 -24.96 3.26
CA LYS A 159 -2.75 -26.25 2.97
C LYS A 159 -2.92 -26.42 1.47
N GLU A 160 -1.80 -26.49 0.76
CA GLU A 160 -1.80 -27.04 -0.60
C GLU A 160 -2.31 -28.48 -0.44
N GLU A 161 -3.54 -28.76 -0.93
CA GLU A 161 -4.05 -30.11 -1.14
C GLU A 161 -3.48 -30.64 -2.45
#